data_d05b6e8e002fd8cfa6d6ed1c63a913da
#
_entry.id   d05b6e8e002fd8cfa6d6ed1c63a913da
#
_cell.length_a   1.000
_cell.length_b   1.000
_cell.length_c   1.000
_cell.angle_alpha   90.00
_cell.angle_beta   90.00
_cell.angle_gamma   90.00
#
_symmetry.space_group_name_H-M   'P 1'
#
loop_
_entity.id
_entity.type
_entity.pdbx_description
1 polymer ?
#
loop_
_entity_poly.entity_id
_entity_poly.type
_entity_poly.pdbx_seq_one_letter_code
_entity_poly.pdbx_strand_id
1 'polypeptide(L)'
;MKKSMLNILGLAGVVSFVSYAVAVIFSPLAYPGYDWLSQAVSDLSAASSPSLALWNSLTAFYNVCETLCVTVVCLGIRSKNNKILRVGVYIFAVMEWVSAVGYRAFPLSESGYAGAFQDTMHMVVTAVVVLLSIASLTIIVIAGTKDKSCRSYGICALVALLMMLTGALGMKIVPA
;
A
#
# COMPACT_ATOMS: atom_id res chain seq x y z
N MET A 1 -11.21 24.50 -1.58
CA MET A 1 -12.11 23.35 -1.75
C MET A 1 -13.02 23.25 -0.53
N LYS A 2 -14.35 23.04 -0.70
CA LYS A 2 -15.28 22.92 0.44
C LYS A 2 -14.97 21.67 1.26
N LYS A 3 -15.06 21.75 2.60
CA LYS A 3 -14.78 20.64 3.53
C LYS A 3 -15.59 19.38 3.20
N SER A 4 -16.85 19.54 2.77
CA SER A 4 -17.70 18.42 2.31
C SER A 4 -17.13 17.69 1.09
N MET A 5 -16.57 18.40 0.11
CA MET A 5 -15.98 17.82 -1.09
C MET A 5 -14.70 17.03 -0.76
N LEU A 6 -13.86 17.52 0.16
CA LEU A 6 -12.68 16.81 0.64
C LEU A 6 -13.07 15.47 1.31
N ASN A 7 -14.14 15.48 2.11
CA ASN A 7 -14.61 14.26 2.78
C ASN A 7 -15.13 13.23 1.76
N ILE A 8 -15.91 13.67 0.75
CA ILE A 8 -16.43 12.78 -0.29
C ILE A 8 -15.29 12.17 -1.11
N LEU A 9 -14.33 12.98 -1.54
CA LEU A 9 -13.17 12.50 -2.30
C LEU A 9 -12.27 11.57 -1.45
N GLY A 10 -12.20 11.79 -0.13
CA GLY A 10 -11.51 10.88 0.79
C GLY A 10 -12.12 9.48 0.85
N LEU A 11 -13.40 9.30 0.50
CA LEU A 11 -14.03 7.98 0.39
C LEU A 11 -13.44 7.13 -0.74
N ALA A 12 -12.70 7.73 -1.69
CA ALA A 12 -11.95 6.98 -2.69
C ALA A 12 -10.98 5.98 -2.05
N GLY A 13 -10.44 6.28 -0.85
CA GLY A 13 -9.62 5.32 -0.11
C GLY A 13 -10.35 4.05 0.29
N VAL A 14 -11.65 4.12 0.57
CA VAL A 14 -12.48 2.93 0.85
C VAL A 14 -12.65 2.10 -0.42
N VAL A 15 -12.89 2.75 -1.55
CA VAL A 15 -13.02 2.07 -2.86
C VAL A 15 -11.70 1.39 -3.22
N SER A 16 -10.56 2.07 -3.04
CA SER A 16 -9.23 1.52 -3.23
C SER A 16 -9.01 0.28 -2.36
N PHE A 17 -9.25 0.40 -1.06
CA PHE A 17 -9.10 -0.71 -0.11
C PHE A 17 -9.95 -1.92 -0.48
N VAL A 18 -11.24 -1.71 -0.79
CA VAL A 18 -12.15 -2.80 -1.19
C VAL A 18 -11.69 -3.45 -2.48
N SER A 19 -11.29 -2.66 -3.49
CA SER A 19 -10.77 -3.16 -4.77
C SER A 19 -9.56 -4.06 -4.56
N TYR A 20 -8.59 -3.62 -3.76
CA TYR A 20 -7.39 -4.41 -3.44
C TYR A 20 -7.71 -5.65 -2.61
N ALA A 21 -8.52 -5.53 -1.56
CA ALA A 21 -8.89 -6.66 -0.71
C ALA A 21 -9.61 -7.76 -1.50
N VAL A 22 -10.55 -7.36 -2.38
CA VAL A 22 -11.24 -8.29 -3.27
C VAL A 22 -10.26 -8.96 -4.23
N ALA A 23 -9.29 -8.22 -4.78
CA ALA A 23 -8.26 -8.79 -5.65
C ALA A 23 -7.40 -9.82 -4.92
N VAL A 24 -6.93 -9.51 -3.71
CA VAL A 24 -6.13 -10.44 -2.89
C VAL A 24 -6.92 -11.71 -2.57
N ILE A 25 -8.21 -11.61 -2.24
CA ILE A 25 -9.04 -12.75 -1.85
C ILE A 25 -9.41 -13.63 -3.06
N PHE A 26 -9.75 -13.04 -4.20
CA PHE A 26 -10.33 -13.78 -5.32
C PHE A 26 -9.35 -14.12 -6.44
N SER A 27 -8.25 -13.39 -6.63
CA SER A 27 -7.28 -13.73 -7.69
C SER A 27 -6.62 -15.09 -7.51
N PRO A 28 -6.37 -15.61 -6.30
CA PRO A 28 -5.90 -16.98 -6.10
C PRO A 28 -6.79 -18.06 -6.74
N LEU A 29 -8.09 -17.81 -6.91
CA LEU A 29 -9.00 -18.75 -7.57
C LEU A 29 -8.61 -18.99 -9.04
N ALA A 30 -7.94 -18.03 -9.67
CA ALA A 30 -7.42 -18.15 -11.04
C ALA A 30 -5.94 -18.55 -11.10
N TYR A 31 -5.32 -18.87 -9.94
CA TYR A 31 -3.93 -19.30 -9.85
C TYR A 31 -3.83 -20.68 -9.23
N PRO A 32 -3.83 -21.78 -10.02
CA PRO A 32 -3.75 -23.15 -9.49
C PRO A 32 -2.49 -23.34 -8.63
N GLY A 33 -2.68 -23.80 -7.40
CA GLY A 33 -1.58 -24.07 -6.47
C GLY A 33 -1.01 -22.84 -5.76
N TYR A 34 -1.67 -21.69 -5.82
CA TYR A 34 -1.24 -20.53 -5.03
C TYR A 34 -1.30 -20.81 -3.53
N ASP A 35 -0.18 -20.59 -2.86
CA ASP A 35 -0.08 -20.76 -1.41
C ASP A 35 0.05 -19.39 -0.73
N TRP A 36 -0.97 -19.02 0.03
CA TRP A 36 -1.07 -17.79 0.79
C TRP A 36 0.04 -17.55 1.82
N LEU A 37 0.67 -18.61 2.30
CA LEU A 37 1.66 -18.56 3.36
C LEU A 37 3.09 -18.39 2.83
N SER A 38 3.37 -18.94 1.64
CA SER A 38 4.72 -18.97 1.08
C SER A 38 4.90 -18.05 -0.13
N GLN A 39 3.81 -17.68 -0.83
CA GLN A 39 3.88 -16.85 -2.03
C GLN A 39 3.50 -15.39 -1.77
N ALA A 40 4.19 -14.48 -2.48
CA ALA A 40 3.92 -13.06 -2.39
C ALA A 40 2.63 -12.69 -3.15
N VAL A 41 1.93 -11.66 -2.68
CA VAL A 41 0.76 -11.11 -3.39
C VAL A 41 1.13 -10.62 -4.80
N SER A 42 2.37 -10.15 -5.00
CA SER A 42 2.89 -9.73 -6.30
C SER A 42 2.93 -10.87 -7.34
N ASP A 43 2.99 -12.12 -6.91
CA ASP A 43 2.92 -13.27 -7.81
C ASP A 43 1.57 -13.36 -8.52
N LEU A 44 0.48 -12.91 -7.89
CA LEU A 44 -0.85 -12.84 -8.51
C LEU A 44 -0.93 -11.84 -9.66
N SER A 45 -0.04 -10.83 -9.67
CA SER A 45 0.04 -9.75 -10.65
C SER A 45 1.25 -9.84 -11.58
N ALA A 46 2.06 -10.90 -11.47
CA ALA A 46 3.22 -11.11 -12.35
C ALA A 46 2.76 -11.21 -13.83
N ALA A 47 3.61 -10.78 -14.76
CA ALA A 47 3.26 -10.72 -16.18
C ALA A 47 2.89 -12.11 -16.77
N SER A 48 3.50 -13.17 -16.26
CA SER A 48 3.21 -14.56 -16.65
C SER A 48 2.14 -15.24 -15.77
N SER A 49 1.59 -14.52 -14.78
CA SER A 49 0.65 -15.11 -13.83
C SER A 49 -0.68 -15.51 -14.47
N PRO A 50 -1.21 -16.72 -14.23
CA PRO A 50 -2.52 -17.13 -14.72
C PRO A 50 -3.65 -16.27 -14.13
N SER A 51 -3.46 -15.64 -12.97
CA SER A 51 -4.43 -14.75 -12.32
C SER A 51 -4.36 -13.30 -12.80
N LEU A 52 -3.41 -12.91 -13.67
CA LEU A 52 -3.17 -11.52 -14.06
C LEU A 52 -4.43 -10.81 -14.61
N ALA A 53 -5.20 -11.50 -15.46
CA ALA A 53 -6.41 -10.90 -16.05
C ALA A 53 -7.47 -10.60 -14.97
N LEU A 54 -7.68 -11.52 -14.03
CA LEU A 54 -8.61 -11.35 -12.92
C LEU A 54 -8.09 -10.26 -11.96
N TRP A 55 -6.81 -10.30 -11.60
CA TRP A 55 -6.17 -9.28 -10.78
C TRP A 55 -6.38 -7.87 -11.35
N ASN A 56 -6.06 -7.67 -12.62
CA ASN A 56 -6.20 -6.37 -13.28
C ASN A 56 -7.65 -5.87 -13.28
N SER A 57 -8.61 -6.77 -13.47
CA SER A 57 -10.05 -6.44 -13.44
C SER A 57 -10.48 -5.99 -12.05
N LEU A 58 -10.05 -6.69 -11.00
CA LEU A 58 -10.42 -6.40 -9.62
C LEU A 58 -9.71 -5.17 -9.06
N THR A 59 -8.47 -4.90 -9.51
CA THR A 59 -7.68 -3.72 -9.10
C THR A 59 -7.88 -2.49 -9.98
N ALA A 60 -8.84 -2.50 -10.91
CA ALA A 60 -9.05 -1.42 -11.87
C ALA A 60 -9.21 -0.04 -11.22
N PHE A 61 -9.85 0.03 -10.05
CA PHE A 61 -10.05 1.27 -9.30
C PHE A 61 -8.98 1.52 -8.22
N TYR A 62 -8.17 0.52 -7.89
CA TYR A 62 -7.21 0.58 -6.79
C TYR A 62 -6.29 1.79 -6.89
N ASN A 63 -5.38 1.82 -7.87
CA ASN A 63 -4.35 2.85 -7.98
C ASN A 63 -4.91 4.27 -8.16
N VAL A 64 -6.00 4.44 -8.93
CA VAL A 64 -6.59 5.76 -9.17
C VAL A 64 -7.25 6.30 -7.90
N CYS A 65 -8.00 5.45 -7.22
CA CYS A 65 -8.69 5.85 -5.98
C CYS A 65 -7.71 6.09 -4.82
N GLU A 66 -6.64 5.31 -4.73
CA GLU A 66 -5.56 5.46 -3.76
C GLU A 66 -4.83 6.79 -3.93
N THR A 67 -4.30 7.07 -5.12
CA THR A 67 -3.57 8.32 -5.41
C THR A 67 -4.46 9.55 -5.26
N LEU A 68 -5.74 9.46 -5.64
CA LEU A 68 -6.72 10.50 -5.39
C LEU A 68 -6.92 10.74 -3.90
N CYS A 69 -7.17 9.67 -3.13
CA CYS A 69 -7.39 9.75 -1.70
C CYS A 69 -6.21 10.41 -0.97
N VAL A 70 -4.99 9.91 -1.17
CA VAL A 70 -3.81 10.42 -0.47
C VAL A 70 -3.51 11.87 -0.85
N THR A 71 -3.74 12.26 -2.11
CA THR A 71 -3.58 13.65 -2.57
C THR A 71 -4.59 14.57 -1.86
N VAL A 72 -5.85 14.15 -1.77
CA VAL A 72 -6.92 14.89 -1.06
C VAL A 72 -6.62 14.98 0.44
N VAL A 73 -6.12 13.92 1.05
CA VAL A 73 -5.69 13.93 2.46
C VAL A 73 -4.56 14.93 2.68
N CYS A 74 -3.59 15.02 1.77
CA CYS A 74 -2.52 16.03 1.83
C CYS A 74 -3.08 17.47 1.80
N LEU A 75 -4.10 17.73 0.99
CA LEU A 75 -4.76 19.03 0.95
C LEU A 75 -5.52 19.33 2.25
N GLY A 76 -6.19 18.33 2.81
CA GLY A 76 -6.94 18.45 4.07
C GLY A 76 -6.04 18.66 5.30
N ILE A 77 -4.90 17.99 5.34
CA ILE A 77 -3.99 18.04 6.49
C ILE A 77 -3.20 19.35 6.58
N ARG A 78 -3.13 20.15 5.50
CA ARG A 78 -2.40 21.43 5.47
C ARG A 78 -2.84 22.39 6.57
N SER A 79 -4.13 22.39 6.92
CA SER A 79 -4.70 23.27 7.96
C SER A 79 -4.45 22.78 9.39
N LYS A 80 -3.94 21.58 9.59
CA LYS A 80 -3.63 21.08 10.93
C LYS A 80 -2.34 21.70 11.47
N ASN A 81 -2.36 22.12 12.74
CA ASN A 81 -1.20 22.75 13.38
C ASN A 81 -0.07 21.76 13.69
N ASN A 82 -0.34 20.47 13.76
CA ASN A 82 0.66 19.45 14.07
C ASN A 82 1.58 19.20 12.87
N LYS A 83 2.80 19.77 12.93
CA LYS A 83 3.82 19.63 11.87
C LYS A 83 4.30 18.19 11.71
N ILE A 84 4.42 17.44 12.81
CA ILE A 84 4.90 16.03 12.79
C ILE A 84 3.90 15.17 12.02
N LEU A 85 2.60 15.30 12.32
CA LEU A 85 1.55 14.58 11.59
C LEU A 85 1.59 14.91 10.09
N ARG A 86 1.73 16.20 9.73
CA ARG A 86 1.79 16.60 8.32
C ARG A 86 2.98 15.97 7.59
N VAL A 87 4.16 15.95 8.22
CA VAL A 87 5.35 15.31 7.62
C VAL A 87 5.11 13.82 7.41
N GLY A 88 4.59 13.11 8.42
CA GLY A 88 4.27 11.68 8.28
C GLY A 88 3.29 11.40 7.14
N VAL A 89 2.21 12.20 7.04
CA VAL A 89 1.21 12.06 5.96
C VAL A 89 1.81 12.38 4.58
N TYR A 90 2.70 13.36 4.47
CA TYR A 90 3.34 13.67 3.18
C TYR A 90 4.32 12.58 2.74
N ILE A 91 5.08 11.98 3.68
CA ILE A 91 5.94 10.83 3.37
C ILE A 91 5.08 9.63 2.94
N PHE A 92 3.95 9.40 3.62
CA PHE A 92 2.98 8.37 3.23
C PHE A 92 2.46 8.61 1.81
N ALA A 93 2.11 9.86 1.48
CA ALA A 93 1.66 10.20 0.14
C ALA A 93 2.74 9.97 -0.94
N VAL A 94 3.99 10.29 -0.65
CA VAL A 94 5.12 10.00 -1.55
C VAL A 94 5.25 8.49 -1.75
N MET A 95 5.13 7.71 -0.67
CA MET A 95 5.18 6.25 -0.72
C MET A 95 4.09 5.68 -1.65
N GLU A 96 2.84 6.14 -1.51
CA GLU A 96 1.72 5.69 -2.34
C GLU A 96 1.92 6.05 -3.83
N TRP A 97 2.43 7.25 -4.12
CA TRP A 97 2.78 7.62 -5.49
C TRP A 97 3.92 6.78 -6.06
N VAL A 98 4.96 6.48 -5.26
CA VAL A 98 6.06 5.59 -5.66
C VAL A 98 5.53 4.18 -5.93
N SER A 99 4.64 3.67 -5.08
CA SER A 99 3.97 2.39 -5.27
C SER A 99 3.17 2.35 -6.58
N ALA A 100 2.25 3.30 -6.77
CA ALA A 100 1.35 3.32 -7.91
C ALA A 100 2.09 3.45 -9.26
N VAL A 101 3.15 4.24 -9.32
CA VAL A 101 3.96 4.45 -10.53
C VAL A 101 5.00 3.35 -10.69
N GLY A 102 5.70 3.00 -9.61
CA GLY A 102 6.84 2.08 -9.63
C GLY A 102 6.45 0.65 -10.00
N TYR A 103 5.44 0.08 -9.36
CA TYR A 103 4.98 -1.27 -9.70
C TYR A 103 4.35 -1.36 -11.10
N ARG A 104 3.80 -0.27 -11.60
CA ARG A 104 3.28 -0.21 -12.97
C ARG A 104 4.41 -0.11 -14.00
N ALA A 105 5.48 0.62 -13.69
CA ALA A 105 6.66 0.75 -14.55
C ALA A 105 7.50 -0.53 -14.55
N PHE A 106 7.55 -1.24 -13.42
CA PHE A 106 8.34 -2.45 -13.22
C PHE A 106 7.48 -3.58 -12.63
N PRO A 107 6.52 -4.12 -13.40
CA PRO A 107 5.76 -5.29 -12.96
C PRO A 107 6.71 -6.49 -12.83
N LEU A 108 6.40 -7.42 -11.91
CA LEU A 108 7.15 -8.68 -11.79
C LEU A 108 6.99 -9.48 -13.09
N SER A 109 8.09 -10.02 -13.64
CA SER A 109 8.04 -10.77 -14.89
C SER A 109 7.44 -12.15 -14.71
N GLU A 110 7.90 -12.87 -13.68
CA GLU A 110 7.44 -14.20 -13.31
C GLU A 110 7.22 -14.31 -11.80
N SER A 111 6.36 -15.23 -11.41
CA SER A 111 6.17 -15.56 -10.00
C SER A 111 7.46 -16.12 -9.41
N GLY A 112 7.81 -15.70 -8.20
CA GLY A 112 9.00 -16.18 -7.51
C GLY A 112 10.30 -15.51 -7.93
N TYR A 113 10.30 -14.42 -8.69
CA TYR A 113 11.50 -13.66 -9.07
C TYR A 113 12.45 -14.41 -10.03
N ALA A 114 12.33 -14.18 -11.31
CA ALA A 114 13.16 -14.80 -12.34
C ALA A 114 14.57 -14.18 -12.50
N GLY A 115 14.86 -13.06 -11.84
CA GLY A 115 16.16 -12.40 -11.87
C GLY A 115 16.38 -11.47 -13.08
N ALA A 116 15.35 -11.13 -13.84
CA ALA A 116 15.43 -10.15 -14.91
C ALA A 116 15.68 -8.73 -14.35
N PHE A 117 16.18 -7.82 -15.18
CA PHE A 117 16.35 -6.41 -14.78
C PHE A 117 15.05 -5.80 -14.24
N GLN A 118 13.92 -6.12 -14.85
CA GLN A 118 12.60 -5.68 -14.43
C GLN A 118 12.25 -6.16 -13.01
N ASP A 119 12.56 -7.42 -12.69
CA ASP A 119 12.33 -7.99 -11.37
C ASP A 119 13.23 -7.33 -10.31
N THR A 120 14.49 -7.05 -10.68
CA THR A 120 15.40 -6.29 -9.82
C THR A 120 14.83 -4.91 -9.50
N MET A 121 14.32 -4.21 -10.51
CA MET A 121 13.68 -2.89 -10.32
C MET A 121 12.38 -2.99 -9.51
N HIS A 122 11.58 -4.04 -9.68
CA HIS A 122 10.42 -4.32 -8.83
C HIS A 122 10.83 -4.43 -7.35
N MET A 123 11.89 -5.17 -7.06
CA MET A 123 12.42 -5.31 -5.69
C MET A 123 12.97 -3.99 -5.13
N VAL A 124 13.61 -3.16 -5.97
CA VAL A 124 14.04 -1.81 -5.56
C VAL A 124 12.84 -0.94 -5.20
N VAL A 125 11.79 -0.93 -6.02
CA VAL A 125 10.53 -0.23 -5.72
C VAL A 125 9.95 -0.73 -4.40
N THR A 126 9.89 -2.05 -4.21
CA THR A 126 9.38 -2.67 -2.97
C THR A 126 10.19 -2.21 -1.76
N ALA A 127 11.51 -2.21 -1.84
CA ALA A 127 12.37 -1.75 -0.74
C ALA A 127 12.13 -0.27 -0.39
N VAL A 128 12.00 0.59 -1.40
CA VAL A 128 11.69 2.02 -1.20
C VAL A 128 10.30 2.20 -0.56
N VAL A 129 9.29 1.50 -1.06
CA VAL A 129 7.92 1.54 -0.50
C VAL A 129 7.92 1.09 0.95
N VAL A 130 8.58 -0.01 1.29
CA VAL A 130 8.68 -0.52 2.67
C VAL A 130 9.37 0.49 3.59
N LEU A 131 10.50 1.06 3.18
CA LEU A 131 11.23 2.05 3.98
C LEU A 131 10.41 3.32 4.22
N LEU A 132 9.74 3.84 3.18
CA LEU A 132 8.86 5.01 3.30
C LEU A 132 7.63 4.70 4.18
N SER A 133 7.07 3.49 4.11
CA SER A 133 5.97 3.04 4.96
C SER A 133 6.39 3.04 6.43
N ILE A 134 7.52 2.41 6.76
CA ILE A 134 8.03 2.39 8.13
C ILE A 134 8.27 3.81 8.64
N ALA A 135 8.93 4.65 7.85
CA ALA A 135 9.23 6.03 8.23
C ALA A 135 7.94 6.84 8.46
N SER A 136 6.99 6.80 7.53
CA SER A 136 5.75 7.56 7.62
C SER A 136 4.90 7.12 8.81
N LEU A 137 4.67 5.81 8.96
CA LEU A 137 3.86 5.26 10.05
C LEU A 137 4.48 5.55 11.41
N THR A 138 5.80 5.41 11.55
CA THR A 138 6.52 5.76 12.79
C THR A 138 6.34 7.24 13.15
N ILE A 139 6.47 8.15 12.17
CA ILE A 139 6.29 9.59 12.39
C ILE A 139 4.84 9.89 12.81
N ILE A 140 3.84 9.23 12.20
CA ILE A 140 2.42 9.42 12.56
C ILE A 140 2.15 8.88 13.98
N VAL A 141 2.76 7.76 14.38
CA VAL A 141 2.70 7.25 15.76
C VAL A 141 3.26 8.28 16.74
N ILE A 142 4.43 8.84 16.45
CA ILE A 142 5.04 9.90 17.28
C ILE A 142 4.14 11.12 17.38
N ALA A 143 3.48 11.53 16.29
CA ALA A 143 2.52 12.63 16.33
C ALA A 143 1.35 12.33 17.29
N GLY A 144 0.80 11.11 17.23
CA GLY A 144 -0.31 10.68 18.08
C GLY A 144 0.04 10.54 19.56
N THR A 145 1.31 10.23 19.90
CA THR A 145 1.77 10.18 21.28
C THR A 145 2.00 11.57 21.88
N LYS A 146 2.47 12.53 21.05
CA LYS A 146 2.77 13.91 21.49
C LYS A 146 1.55 14.83 21.53
N ASP A 147 0.50 14.53 20.75
CA ASP A 147 -0.67 15.39 20.60
C ASP A 147 -1.95 14.55 20.67
N LYS A 148 -2.75 14.77 21.73
CA LYS A 148 -4.03 14.08 21.94
C LYS A 148 -5.01 14.25 20.78
N SER A 149 -4.96 15.39 20.07
CA SER A 149 -5.81 15.65 18.89
C SER A 149 -5.47 14.76 17.69
N CYS A 150 -4.28 14.18 17.68
CA CYS A 150 -3.77 13.27 16.64
C CYS A 150 -3.77 11.80 17.08
N ARG A 151 -4.26 11.48 18.28
CA ARG A 151 -4.15 10.15 18.90
C ARG A 151 -4.76 9.03 18.04
N SER A 152 -5.92 9.28 17.41
CA SER A 152 -6.56 8.29 16.53
C SER A 152 -5.69 7.94 15.32
N TYR A 153 -5.05 8.93 14.70
CA TYR A 153 -4.11 8.69 13.61
C TYR A 153 -2.91 7.86 14.07
N GLY A 154 -2.36 8.17 15.26
CA GLY A 154 -1.25 7.42 15.84
C GLY A 154 -1.61 5.96 16.14
N ILE A 155 -2.80 5.68 16.66
CA ILE A 155 -3.26 4.32 16.94
C ILE A 155 -3.44 3.54 15.63
N CYS A 156 -4.10 4.11 14.63
CA CYS A 156 -4.27 3.46 13.33
C CYS A 156 -2.91 3.17 12.67
N ALA A 157 -1.98 4.13 12.72
CA ALA A 157 -0.64 3.96 12.19
C ALA A 157 0.16 2.87 12.92
N LEU A 158 0.02 2.77 14.25
CA LEU A 158 0.66 1.71 15.04
C LEU A 158 0.13 0.33 14.65
N VAL A 159 -1.20 0.18 14.54
CA VAL A 159 -1.82 -1.08 14.10
C VAL A 159 -1.31 -1.46 12.71
N ALA A 160 -1.31 -0.53 11.75
CA ALA A 160 -0.82 -0.79 10.40
C ALA A 160 0.68 -1.18 10.40
N LEU A 161 1.52 -0.50 11.19
CA LEU A 161 2.94 -0.81 11.31
C LEU A 161 3.16 -2.22 11.88
N LEU A 162 2.42 -2.58 12.93
CA LEU A 162 2.51 -3.92 13.53
C LEU A 162 2.05 -5.00 12.55
N MET A 163 0.96 -4.80 11.83
CA MET A 163 0.49 -5.75 10.82
C MET A 163 1.49 -5.92 9.69
N MET A 164 2.12 -4.83 9.22
CA MET A 164 3.15 -4.89 8.19
C MET A 164 4.38 -5.67 8.66
N LEU A 165 4.86 -5.44 9.88
CA LEU A 165 6.01 -6.12 10.45
C LEU A 165 5.73 -7.61 10.68
N THR A 166 4.55 -7.97 11.18
CA THR A 166 4.16 -9.36 11.40
C THR A 166 4.01 -10.12 10.07
N GLY A 167 3.46 -9.51 9.03
CA GLY A 167 3.38 -10.10 7.70
C GLY A 167 4.77 -10.38 7.11
N ALA A 168 5.69 -9.42 7.20
CA ALA A 168 7.06 -9.59 6.71
C ALA A 168 7.86 -10.67 7.47
N LEU A 169 7.59 -10.85 8.77
CA LEU A 169 8.21 -11.91 9.58
C LEU A 169 7.60 -13.28 9.30
N GLY A 170 6.29 -13.34 9.07
CA GLY A 170 5.56 -14.58 8.80
C GLY A 170 6.07 -15.31 7.58
N MET A 171 6.39 -14.59 6.49
CA MET A 171 6.98 -15.17 5.27
C MET A 171 8.36 -15.81 5.47
N LYS A 172 9.08 -15.49 6.56
CA LYS A 172 10.39 -16.10 6.86
C LYS A 172 10.31 -17.34 7.76
N ILE A 173 9.18 -17.56 8.42
CA ILE A 173 8.99 -18.62 9.42
C ILE A 173 8.44 -19.91 8.78
N VAL A 174 7.78 -19.80 7.62
CA VAL A 174 7.29 -20.95 6.87
C VAL A 174 8.37 -21.36 5.87
N PRO A 175 9.09 -22.48 6.07
CA PRO A 175 10.02 -22.99 5.07
C PRO A 175 9.23 -23.46 3.85
N ALA A 176 9.73 -23.09 2.66
CA ALA A 176 9.20 -23.54 1.38
C ALA A 176 9.30 -25.06 1.23
#